data_c693c0469856948ab6e550e5b22ccf91
#
_entry.id   c693c0469856948ab6e550e5b22ccf91
#
_cell.length_a   1.000
_cell.length_b   1.000
_cell.length_c   1.000
_cell.angle_alpha   90.00
_cell.angle_beta   90.00
_cell.angle_gamma   90.00
#
_symmetry.space_group_name_H-M   'P 1'
#
loop_
_entity.id
_entity.type
_entity.pdbx_description
1 polymer ?
#
loop_
_entity_poly.entity_id
_entity_poly.type
_entity_poly.pdbx_seq_one_letter_code
_entity_poly.pdbx_strand_id
1 'polypeptide(L)'
;MNSFDVVIVGAGPTGLACGIELKQRGRSALIIDKGCVVNSIYHYPTNLVFFTTPELLEIGGIPMTSLNEKPNRHEALKYYRRVADYFKLNIHQYEQVDSIEGSDLNFTVRSTDRDGVHHEYSARKVILATGYYDVPNRLNVPGEDLPKVLHYYKEPHPYYNQDVVVIGAKNSAALAALELYWTGARVTLVHRGEHISSKVKYWIKPNIENRLKAGEITGYFRSHITEISPNSVRLVTPEGEKVLTNDFVFALVGYRPDLEFLERTGISLDPATLRPQTDKHTLESARNGVYLAGVIVAGMHTNEIFIENGRFHGAQIAQDIAARLGS
;
A
#
# COMPACT_ATOMS: atom_id res chain seq x y z
N MET A 1 -30.54 -10.82 4.30
CA MET A 1 -29.07 -10.83 4.37
C MET A 1 -28.55 -11.44 3.09
N ASN A 2 -27.69 -10.75 2.34
CA ASN A 2 -27.08 -11.30 1.13
C ASN A 2 -26.00 -12.31 1.53
N SER A 3 -26.02 -13.51 0.89
CA SER A 3 -25.13 -14.62 1.22
C SER A 3 -24.18 -14.91 0.06
N PHE A 4 -22.90 -15.13 0.38
CA PHE A 4 -21.84 -15.42 -0.57
C PHE A 4 -21.00 -16.62 -0.10
N ASP A 5 -20.41 -17.34 -1.04
CA ASP A 5 -19.39 -18.32 -0.68
C ASP A 5 -18.19 -17.63 -0.03
N VAL A 6 -17.79 -16.46 -0.59
CA VAL A 6 -16.62 -15.73 -0.13
C VAL A 6 -16.88 -14.22 -0.09
N VAL A 7 -16.50 -13.56 1.01
CA VAL A 7 -16.33 -12.10 1.04
C VAL A 7 -14.84 -11.77 1.02
N ILE A 8 -14.44 -10.88 0.11
CA ILE A 8 -13.07 -10.41 -0.07
C ILE A 8 -12.98 -8.97 0.41
N VAL A 9 -12.07 -8.67 1.32
CA VAL A 9 -11.84 -7.32 1.84
C VAL A 9 -10.62 -6.72 1.15
N GLY A 10 -10.87 -5.75 0.28
CA GLY A 10 -9.90 -5.04 -0.55
C GLY A 10 -10.01 -5.38 -2.04
N ALA A 11 -10.24 -4.35 -2.86
CA ALA A 11 -10.32 -4.41 -4.33
C ALA A 11 -8.99 -3.99 -5.00
N GLY A 12 -7.85 -4.22 -4.33
CA GLY A 12 -6.52 -4.11 -4.92
C GLY A 12 -6.24 -5.21 -5.94
N PRO A 13 -5.12 -5.18 -6.68
CA PRO A 13 -4.80 -6.18 -7.70
C PRO A 13 -4.91 -7.62 -7.21
N THR A 14 -4.47 -7.88 -5.97
CA THR A 14 -4.54 -9.24 -5.38
C THR A 14 -5.97 -9.63 -5.02
N GLY A 15 -6.78 -8.72 -4.47
CA GLY A 15 -8.19 -8.99 -4.17
C GLY A 15 -9.00 -9.25 -5.44
N LEU A 16 -8.74 -8.49 -6.52
CA LEU A 16 -9.32 -8.74 -7.84
C LEU A 16 -8.91 -10.11 -8.38
N ALA A 17 -7.63 -10.48 -8.24
CA ALA A 17 -7.15 -11.80 -8.64
C ALA A 17 -7.88 -12.92 -7.89
N CYS A 18 -8.08 -12.77 -6.57
CA CYS A 18 -8.88 -13.71 -5.77
C CYS A 18 -10.32 -13.82 -6.30
N GLY A 19 -10.98 -12.69 -6.57
CA GLY A 19 -12.34 -12.67 -7.10
C GLY A 19 -12.47 -13.35 -8.47
N ILE A 20 -11.49 -13.15 -9.36
CA ILE A 20 -11.42 -13.81 -10.67
C ILE A 20 -11.32 -15.32 -10.50
N GLU A 21 -10.38 -15.79 -9.72
CA GLU A 21 -10.11 -17.21 -9.51
C GLU A 21 -11.29 -17.95 -8.87
N LEU A 22 -11.97 -17.32 -7.92
CA LEU A 22 -13.19 -17.85 -7.33
C LEU A 22 -14.31 -17.96 -8.37
N LYS A 23 -14.52 -16.89 -9.15
CA LYS A 23 -15.55 -16.88 -10.20
C LYS A 23 -15.32 -17.95 -11.26
N GLN A 24 -14.08 -18.15 -11.69
CA GLN A 24 -13.73 -19.21 -12.65
C GLN A 24 -14.01 -20.62 -12.10
N ARG A 25 -14.06 -20.78 -10.78
CA ARG A 25 -14.44 -22.03 -10.09
C ARG A 25 -15.91 -22.09 -9.69
N GLY A 26 -16.75 -21.19 -10.22
CA GLY A 26 -18.19 -21.15 -9.96
C GLY A 26 -18.58 -20.73 -8.54
N ARG A 27 -17.68 -20.05 -7.81
CA ARG A 27 -17.96 -19.55 -6.44
C ARG A 27 -18.51 -18.14 -6.47
N SER A 28 -19.54 -17.89 -5.68
CA SER A 28 -20.08 -16.55 -5.47
C SER A 28 -19.14 -15.76 -4.56
N ALA A 29 -18.69 -14.58 -5.04
CA ALA A 29 -17.82 -13.72 -4.27
C ALA A 29 -18.30 -12.28 -4.29
N LEU A 30 -18.21 -11.59 -3.13
CA LEU A 30 -18.35 -10.15 -2.97
C LEU A 30 -17.01 -9.57 -2.60
N ILE A 31 -16.57 -8.53 -3.31
CA ILE A 31 -15.37 -7.75 -2.98
C ILE A 31 -15.83 -6.42 -2.38
N ILE A 32 -15.30 -6.06 -1.21
CA ILE A 32 -15.62 -4.79 -0.52
C ILE A 32 -14.35 -3.99 -0.38
N ASP A 33 -14.37 -2.71 -0.79
CA ASP A 33 -13.24 -1.79 -0.64
C ASP A 33 -13.71 -0.45 -0.07
N LYS A 34 -12.99 0.07 0.92
CA LYS A 34 -13.26 1.38 1.54
C LYS A 34 -13.04 2.56 0.59
N GLY A 35 -12.33 2.34 -0.50
CA GLY A 35 -12.09 3.32 -1.57
C GLY A 35 -12.58 2.84 -2.92
N CYS A 36 -11.95 3.32 -3.98
CA CYS A 36 -12.23 2.87 -5.35
C CYS A 36 -11.47 1.58 -5.70
N VAL A 37 -11.84 0.96 -6.81
CA VAL A 37 -11.07 -0.16 -7.38
C VAL A 37 -9.59 0.23 -7.52
N VAL A 38 -8.70 -0.62 -7.00
CA VAL A 38 -7.25 -0.41 -6.87
C VAL A 38 -6.87 0.90 -6.19
N ASN A 39 -7.54 1.19 -5.07
CA ASN A 39 -7.42 2.43 -4.32
C ASN A 39 -5.97 2.82 -3.98
N SER A 40 -5.12 1.87 -3.61
CA SER A 40 -3.69 2.15 -3.36
C SER A 40 -2.99 2.72 -4.60
N ILE A 41 -3.25 2.16 -5.81
CA ILE A 41 -2.69 2.67 -7.07
C ILE A 41 -3.24 4.07 -7.38
N TYR A 42 -4.53 4.32 -7.08
CA TYR A 42 -5.12 5.65 -7.22
C TYR A 42 -4.41 6.70 -6.34
N HIS A 43 -3.92 6.31 -5.18
CA HIS A 43 -3.18 7.20 -4.26
C HIS A 43 -1.68 7.27 -4.51
N TYR A 44 -1.12 6.49 -5.43
CA TYR A 44 0.29 6.62 -5.84
C TYR A 44 0.55 7.99 -6.49
N PRO A 45 1.82 8.42 -6.57
CA PRO A 45 2.19 9.66 -7.27
C PRO A 45 1.59 9.74 -8.66
N THR A 46 1.13 10.93 -9.05
CA THR A 46 0.43 11.17 -10.33
C THR A 46 1.24 10.66 -11.53
N ASN A 47 2.55 10.92 -11.52
CA ASN A 47 3.47 10.57 -12.60
C ASN A 47 4.20 9.24 -12.36
N LEU A 48 3.70 8.39 -11.45
CA LEU A 48 4.34 7.12 -11.14
C LEU A 48 4.48 6.25 -12.40
N VAL A 49 5.69 5.76 -12.62
CA VAL A 49 6.01 4.65 -13.52
C VAL A 49 6.34 3.45 -12.66
N PHE A 50 5.70 2.31 -12.93
CA PHE A 50 5.96 1.08 -12.18
C PHE A 50 7.41 0.62 -12.35
N PHE A 51 7.90 -0.14 -11.39
CA PHE A 51 9.28 -0.62 -11.42
C PHE A 51 9.44 -1.92 -12.22
N THR A 52 8.34 -2.43 -12.75
CA THR A 52 8.22 -3.72 -13.44
C THR A 52 7.54 -3.56 -14.79
N THR A 53 7.61 -4.61 -15.62
CA THR A 53 6.98 -4.64 -16.93
C THR A 53 5.48 -4.98 -16.83
N PRO A 54 4.68 -4.69 -17.88
CA PRO A 54 3.24 -4.92 -17.88
C PRO A 54 2.86 -6.38 -17.55
N GLU A 55 3.58 -7.35 -18.11
CA GLU A 55 3.31 -8.78 -17.98
C GLU A 55 3.32 -9.27 -16.53
N LEU A 56 4.14 -8.61 -15.69
CA LEU A 56 4.25 -8.94 -14.28
C LEU A 56 3.12 -8.35 -13.43
N LEU A 57 2.35 -7.43 -13.99
CA LEU A 57 1.17 -6.81 -13.35
C LEU A 57 -0.15 -7.46 -13.79
N GLU A 58 -0.12 -8.35 -14.76
CA GLU A 58 -1.30 -9.02 -15.30
C GLU A 58 -1.99 -9.92 -14.29
N ILE A 59 -3.33 -9.91 -14.32
CA ILE A 59 -4.20 -10.80 -13.53
C ILE A 59 -5.26 -11.42 -14.43
N GLY A 60 -5.76 -12.62 -14.08
CA GLY A 60 -6.85 -13.30 -14.79
C GLY A 60 -6.53 -13.69 -16.23
N GLY A 61 -5.27 -13.75 -16.63
CA GLY A 61 -4.86 -14.06 -17.99
C GLY A 61 -5.19 -12.98 -19.02
N ILE A 62 -5.53 -11.76 -18.60
CA ILE A 62 -5.80 -10.64 -19.49
C ILE A 62 -4.49 -9.87 -19.72
N PRO A 63 -4.00 -9.72 -20.97
CA PRO A 63 -2.78 -8.97 -21.26
C PRO A 63 -2.91 -7.49 -20.89
N MET A 64 -1.83 -6.95 -20.30
CA MET A 64 -1.68 -5.51 -20.05
C MET A 64 -0.79 -4.90 -21.12
N THR A 65 -1.31 -3.97 -21.89
CA THR A 65 -0.54 -3.22 -22.88
C THR A 65 -0.12 -1.87 -22.30
N SER A 66 1.10 -1.46 -22.60
CA SER A 66 1.65 -0.15 -22.24
C SER A 66 2.36 0.48 -23.44
N LEU A 67 2.38 1.80 -23.50
CA LEU A 67 3.13 2.53 -24.52
C LEU A 67 4.64 2.47 -24.31
N ASN A 68 5.07 2.25 -23.08
CA ASN A 68 6.47 2.17 -22.69
C ASN A 68 6.78 0.79 -22.12
N GLU A 69 8.08 0.48 -21.98
CA GLU A 69 8.57 -0.75 -21.35
C GLU A 69 7.94 -0.99 -19.95
N LYS A 70 7.69 0.11 -19.24
CA LYS A 70 7.09 0.07 -17.89
C LYS A 70 5.80 0.90 -17.88
N PRO A 71 4.69 0.33 -17.41
CA PRO A 71 3.43 1.04 -17.38
C PRO A 71 3.44 2.17 -16.34
N ASN A 72 2.68 3.21 -16.63
CA ASN A 72 2.43 4.28 -15.68
C ASN A 72 1.18 4.01 -14.82
N ARG A 73 0.97 4.86 -13.82
CA ARG A 73 -0.19 4.79 -12.92
C ARG A 73 -1.53 4.79 -13.68
N HIS A 74 -1.67 5.65 -14.69
CA HIS A 74 -2.92 5.81 -15.44
C HIS A 74 -3.26 4.53 -16.25
N GLU A 75 -2.27 3.92 -16.88
CA GLU A 75 -2.42 2.65 -17.60
C GLU A 75 -2.84 1.52 -16.66
N ALA A 76 -2.24 1.45 -15.45
CA ALA A 76 -2.62 0.45 -14.46
C ALA A 76 -4.07 0.65 -13.95
N LEU A 77 -4.48 1.88 -13.65
CA LEU A 77 -5.86 2.18 -13.24
C LEU A 77 -6.87 1.76 -14.33
N LYS A 78 -6.56 2.04 -15.59
CA LYS A 78 -7.39 1.65 -16.73
C LYS A 78 -7.45 0.13 -16.88
N TYR A 79 -6.30 -0.53 -16.77
CA TYR A 79 -6.18 -1.97 -16.91
C TYR A 79 -7.03 -2.71 -15.86
N TYR A 80 -6.83 -2.45 -14.56
CA TYR A 80 -7.53 -3.16 -13.51
C TYR A 80 -9.04 -2.95 -13.52
N ARG A 81 -9.52 -1.75 -13.88
CA ARG A 81 -10.96 -1.51 -14.10
C ARG A 81 -11.51 -2.37 -15.24
N ARG A 82 -10.78 -2.43 -16.37
CA ARG A 82 -11.18 -3.26 -17.52
C ARG A 82 -11.21 -4.76 -17.18
N VAL A 83 -10.27 -5.21 -16.38
CA VAL A 83 -10.25 -6.60 -15.90
C VAL A 83 -11.46 -6.88 -15.00
N ALA A 84 -11.75 -5.97 -14.06
CA ALA A 84 -12.93 -6.11 -13.19
C ALA A 84 -14.24 -6.17 -14.01
N ASP A 85 -14.39 -5.29 -15.00
CA ASP A 85 -15.55 -5.27 -15.93
C ASP A 85 -15.62 -6.56 -16.77
N TYR A 86 -14.50 -6.99 -17.34
CA TYR A 86 -14.44 -8.20 -18.18
C TYR A 86 -14.94 -9.44 -17.45
N PHE A 87 -14.48 -9.61 -16.21
CA PHE A 87 -14.93 -10.71 -15.35
C PHE A 87 -16.27 -10.43 -14.66
N LYS A 88 -16.86 -9.24 -14.80
CA LYS A 88 -18.09 -8.83 -14.12
C LYS A 88 -18.02 -9.15 -12.63
N LEU A 89 -16.95 -8.68 -11.97
CA LEU A 89 -16.76 -8.91 -10.55
C LEU A 89 -17.80 -8.11 -9.76
N ASN A 90 -18.33 -8.72 -8.69
CA ASN A 90 -19.23 -8.02 -7.76
C ASN A 90 -18.40 -7.22 -6.75
N ILE A 91 -18.32 -5.90 -6.92
CA ILE A 91 -17.44 -5.02 -6.13
C ILE A 91 -18.27 -3.89 -5.53
N HIS A 92 -18.25 -3.78 -4.22
CA HIS A 92 -18.75 -2.64 -3.48
C HIS A 92 -17.61 -1.69 -3.15
N GLN A 93 -17.65 -0.50 -3.72
CA GLN A 93 -16.66 0.56 -3.52
C GLN A 93 -17.16 1.56 -2.48
N TYR A 94 -16.22 2.23 -1.80
CA TYR A 94 -16.52 3.21 -0.75
C TYR A 94 -17.34 2.60 0.40
N GLU A 95 -17.06 1.34 0.70
CA GLU A 95 -17.68 0.58 1.78
C GLU A 95 -16.57 -0.04 2.63
N GLN A 96 -16.51 0.34 3.91
CA GLN A 96 -15.48 -0.11 4.83
C GLN A 96 -16.00 -1.28 5.63
N VAL A 97 -15.25 -2.38 5.66
CA VAL A 97 -15.53 -3.50 6.56
C VAL A 97 -15.11 -3.13 7.97
N ASP A 98 -16.06 -3.20 8.90
CA ASP A 98 -15.88 -2.83 10.29
C ASP A 98 -15.52 -4.05 11.16
N SER A 99 -16.23 -5.18 10.97
CA SER A 99 -16.02 -6.41 11.73
C SER A 99 -16.28 -7.67 10.90
N ILE A 100 -15.68 -8.77 11.35
CA ILE A 100 -15.90 -10.12 10.83
C ILE A 100 -16.14 -11.03 12.04
N GLU A 101 -17.36 -11.46 12.22
CA GLU A 101 -17.81 -12.29 13.32
C GLU A 101 -18.09 -13.71 12.87
N GLY A 102 -18.23 -14.64 13.82
CA GLY A 102 -18.54 -16.04 13.53
C GLY A 102 -17.30 -16.90 13.30
N SER A 103 -17.51 -18.04 12.66
CA SER A 103 -16.52 -19.08 12.43
C SER A 103 -16.63 -19.64 11.03
N ASP A 104 -15.74 -20.56 10.70
CA ASP A 104 -15.70 -21.21 9.39
C ASP A 104 -17.09 -21.69 8.94
N LEU A 105 -17.42 -21.43 7.67
CA LEU A 105 -18.69 -21.65 6.99
C LEU A 105 -19.87 -20.76 7.48
N ASN A 106 -19.70 -19.97 8.51
CA ASN A 106 -20.74 -19.11 9.08
C ASN A 106 -20.19 -17.78 9.60
N PHE A 107 -19.67 -16.97 8.68
CA PHE A 107 -19.22 -15.62 8.98
C PHE A 107 -20.33 -14.59 8.74
N THR A 108 -20.33 -13.58 9.58
CA THR A 108 -21.07 -12.32 9.37
C THR A 108 -20.06 -11.21 9.19
N VAL A 109 -20.07 -10.58 8.02
CA VAL A 109 -19.23 -9.42 7.70
C VAL A 109 -20.09 -8.18 7.79
N ARG A 110 -19.72 -7.23 8.67
CA ARG A 110 -20.37 -5.92 8.80
C ARG A 110 -19.51 -4.85 8.19
N SER A 111 -20.16 -3.92 7.51
CA SER A 111 -19.52 -2.80 6.84
C SER A 111 -20.38 -1.54 6.92
N THR A 112 -19.72 -0.42 6.67
CA THR A 112 -20.36 0.89 6.59
C THR A 112 -19.95 1.56 5.28
N ASP A 113 -20.94 2.01 4.49
CA ASP A 113 -20.66 2.72 3.25
C ASP A 113 -20.37 4.22 3.50
N ARG A 114 -20.02 4.95 2.44
CA ARG A 114 -19.70 6.39 2.51
C ARG A 114 -20.85 7.28 2.99
N ASP A 115 -22.08 6.81 2.89
CA ASP A 115 -23.29 7.53 3.32
C ASP A 115 -23.65 7.19 4.79
N GLY A 116 -22.82 6.35 5.45
CA GLY A 116 -23.01 5.91 6.83
C GLY A 116 -24.03 4.79 6.99
N VAL A 117 -24.45 4.15 5.91
CA VAL A 117 -25.39 3.03 5.95
C VAL A 117 -24.63 1.76 6.33
N HIS A 118 -25.16 1.04 7.33
CA HIS A 118 -24.62 -0.24 7.75
C HIS A 118 -25.16 -1.38 6.91
N HIS A 119 -24.25 -2.26 6.49
CA HIS A 119 -24.56 -3.45 5.72
C HIS A 119 -24.09 -4.70 6.45
N GLU A 120 -24.76 -5.82 6.18
CA GLU A 120 -24.43 -7.12 6.76
C GLU A 120 -24.50 -8.21 5.68
N TYR A 121 -23.43 -9.01 5.59
CA TYR A 121 -23.27 -10.09 4.62
C TYR A 121 -22.95 -11.39 5.32
N SER A 122 -23.58 -12.49 4.88
CA SER A 122 -23.18 -13.83 5.28
C SER A 122 -22.13 -14.35 4.32
N ALA A 123 -21.08 -14.98 4.85
CA ALA A 123 -20.02 -15.59 4.06
C ALA A 123 -19.62 -16.95 4.64
N ARG A 124 -19.32 -17.91 3.75
CA ARG A 124 -18.75 -19.20 4.17
C ARG A 124 -17.25 -19.09 4.43
N LYS A 125 -16.55 -18.24 3.69
CA LYS A 125 -15.11 -17.95 3.79
C LYS A 125 -14.87 -16.45 3.65
N VAL A 126 -13.73 -15.97 4.20
CA VAL A 126 -13.31 -14.57 4.07
C VAL A 126 -11.88 -14.50 3.57
N ILE A 127 -11.59 -13.56 2.67
CA ILE A 127 -10.23 -13.26 2.22
C ILE A 127 -9.91 -11.81 2.58
N LEU A 128 -8.82 -11.59 3.32
CA LEU A 128 -8.29 -10.26 3.60
C LEU A 128 -7.19 -9.93 2.58
N ALA A 129 -7.40 -8.88 1.79
CA ALA A 129 -6.48 -8.38 0.75
C ALA A 129 -6.27 -6.87 0.87
N THR A 130 -6.21 -6.36 2.12
CA THR A 130 -6.29 -4.94 2.46
C THR A 130 -5.05 -4.12 2.09
N GLY A 131 -3.92 -4.78 1.76
CA GLY A 131 -2.69 -4.08 1.41
C GLY A 131 -2.00 -3.42 2.61
N TYR A 132 -1.16 -2.40 2.33
CA TYR A 132 -0.36 -1.72 3.37
C TYR A 132 -0.24 -0.21 3.16
N TYR A 133 -0.73 0.32 2.06
CA TYR A 133 -0.45 1.71 1.65
C TYR A 133 -1.26 2.74 2.44
N ASP A 134 -2.33 2.32 3.10
CA ASP A 134 -3.27 3.23 3.77
C ASP A 134 -2.78 3.72 5.14
N VAL A 135 -1.81 3.03 5.76
CA VAL A 135 -1.30 3.37 7.09
C VAL A 135 0.17 3.80 6.98
N PRO A 136 0.46 5.11 6.98
CA PRO A 136 1.83 5.59 6.98
C PRO A 136 2.50 5.34 8.34
N ASN A 137 3.79 5.04 8.30
CA ASN A 137 4.59 5.06 9.53
C ASN A 137 4.72 6.50 10.03
N ARG A 138 4.60 6.67 11.35
CA ARG A 138 4.70 7.98 12.01
C ARG A 138 6.11 8.26 12.46
N LEU A 139 6.47 9.54 12.50
CA LEU A 139 7.72 10.02 13.11
C LEU A 139 7.63 10.03 14.64
N ASN A 140 6.40 10.19 15.16
CA ASN A 140 6.08 10.34 16.58
C ASN A 140 6.80 11.52 17.22
N VAL A 141 6.78 12.67 16.55
CA VAL A 141 7.37 13.91 17.04
C VAL A 141 6.30 15.01 17.17
N PRO A 142 6.48 15.97 18.09
CA PRO A 142 5.60 17.14 18.18
C PRO A 142 5.47 17.84 16.82
N GLY A 143 4.26 18.23 16.46
CA GLY A 143 3.95 18.94 15.21
C GLY A 143 3.83 18.05 13.95
N GLU A 144 3.91 16.74 14.08
CA GLU A 144 3.72 15.82 12.94
C GLU A 144 2.33 15.92 12.29
N ASP A 145 1.31 16.39 13.05
CA ASP A 145 -0.05 16.56 12.55
C ASP A 145 -0.33 17.94 11.92
N LEU A 146 0.68 18.79 11.81
CA LEU A 146 0.53 20.07 11.15
C LEU A 146 0.18 19.87 9.65
N PRO A 147 -0.69 20.72 9.05
CA PRO A 147 -1.14 20.58 7.66
C PRO A 147 -0.02 20.58 6.61
N LYS A 148 1.15 21.13 6.94
CA LYS A 148 2.34 21.13 6.09
C LYS A 148 3.07 19.80 6.06
N VAL A 149 2.73 18.84 6.94
CA VAL A 149 3.35 17.52 7.01
C VAL A 149 2.54 16.53 6.20
N LEU A 150 3.18 15.97 5.20
CA LEU A 150 2.57 15.08 4.23
C LEU A 150 3.23 13.69 4.30
N HIS A 151 2.42 12.66 4.46
CA HIS A 151 2.87 11.26 4.45
C HIS A 151 2.79 10.62 3.06
N TYR A 152 2.12 11.29 2.12
CA TYR A 152 1.95 10.85 0.74
C TYR A 152 2.43 11.94 -0.21
N TYR A 153 3.29 11.55 -1.13
CA TYR A 153 3.72 12.41 -2.21
C TYR A 153 2.85 12.16 -3.44
N LYS A 154 2.33 13.22 -4.05
CA LYS A 154 1.49 13.16 -5.27
C LYS A 154 2.21 13.66 -6.49
N GLU A 155 2.65 14.91 -6.47
CA GLU A 155 3.28 15.58 -7.60
C GLU A 155 4.09 16.80 -7.13
N PRO A 156 5.09 17.27 -7.92
CA PRO A 156 5.99 18.31 -7.45
C PRO A 156 5.50 19.74 -7.68
N HIS A 157 4.57 19.96 -8.61
CA HIS A 157 4.18 21.30 -9.08
C HIS A 157 3.79 22.29 -7.95
N PRO A 158 3.00 21.92 -6.94
CA PRO A 158 2.62 22.83 -5.86
C PRO A 158 3.79 23.36 -5.02
N TYR A 159 4.96 22.73 -5.13
CA TYR A 159 6.14 23.02 -4.28
C TYR A 159 7.22 23.81 -5.03
N TYR A 160 6.90 24.32 -6.23
CA TYR A 160 7.81 25.21 -6.97
C TYR A 160 8.23 26.39 -6.10
N ASN A 161 9.55 26.66 -6.03
CA ASN A 161 10.16 27.74 -5.24
C ASN A 161 9.85 27.69 -3.71
N GLN A 162 9.54 26.51 -3.15
CA GLN A 162 9.31 26.29 -1.72
C GLN A 162 10.51 25.62 -1.06
N ASP A 163 10.65 25.81 0.25
CA ASP A 163 11.62 25.10 1.10
C ASP A 163 10.99 23.80 1.60
N VAL A 164 11.49 22.66 1.11
CA VAL A 164 10.87 21.35 1.35
C VAL A 164 11.84 20.40 2.05
N VAL A 165 11.39 19.84 3.19
CA VAL A 165 12.11 18.79 3.90
C VAL A 165 11.53 17.43 3.53
N VAL A 166 12.35 16.53 3.00
CA VAL A 166 12.00 15.13 2.70
C VAL A 166 12.66 14.22 3.73
N ILE A 167 11.87 13.46 4.49
CA ILE A 167 12.36 12.54 5.51
C ILE A 167 12.28 11.11 4.98
N GLY A 168 13.42 10.43 4.91
CA GLY A 168 13.53 9.07 4.37
C GLY A 168 14.66 8.95 3.36
N ALA A 169 15.02 7.71 2.98
CA ALA A 169 16.09 7.45 1.99
C ALA A 169 15.84 6.15 1.19
N LYS A 170 14.59 5.69 1.08
CA LYS A 170 14.18 4.61 0.17
C LYS A 170 13.60 5.20 -1.13
N ASN A 171 13.05 4.34 -1.99
CA ASN A 171 12.58 4.73 -3.32
C ASN A 171 11.64 5.95 -3.32
N SER A 172 10.61 5.96 -2.46
CA SER A 172 9.63 7.06 -2.43
C SER A 172 10.26 8.40 -2.08
N ALA A 173 11.14 8.42 -1.06
CA ALA A 173 11.83 9.64 -0.64
C ALA A 173 12.84 10.12 -1.70
N ALA A 174 13.59 9.21 -2.30
CA ALA A 174 14.57 9.55 -3.34
C ALA A 174 13.89 10.11 -4.60
N LEU A 175 12.80 9.48 -5.06
CA LEU A 175 12.02 9.98 -6.21
C LEU A 175 11.39 11.33 -5.90
N ALA A 176 10.71 11.47 -4.77
CA ALA A 176 10.07 12.74 -4.38
C ALA A 176 11.11 13.87 -4.30
N ALA A 177 12.28 13.62 -3.67
CA ALA A 177 13.34 14.61 -3.58
C ALA A 177 13.86 15.04 -4.96
N LEU A 178 14.03 14.11 -5.89
CA LEU A 178 14.47 14.40 -7.27
C LEU A 178 13.40 15.18 -8.04
N GLU A 179 12.14 14.75 -8.03
CA GLU A 179 11.07 15.43 -8.75
C GLU A 179 10.84 16.85 -8.21
N LEU A 180 10.88 17.04 -6.89
CA LEU A 180 10.80 18.34 -6.24
C LEU A 180 11.97 19.24 -6.67
N TYR A 181 13.20 18.73 -6.64
CA TYR A 181 14.38 19.46 -7.07
C TYR A 181 14.27 19.89 -8.55
N TRP A 182 13.92 18.97 -9.44
CA TRP A 182 13.77 19.28 -10.88
C TRP A 182 12.67 20.28 -11.19
N THR A 183 11.67 20.38 -10.31
CA THR A 183 10.60 21.37 -10.43
C THR A 183 10.97 22.73 -9.80
N GLY A 184 12.14 22.82 -9.17
CA GLY A 184 12.66 24.09 -8.61
C GLY A 184 12.34 24.31 -7.14
N ALA A 185 11.97 23.27 -6.39
CA ALA A 185 11.94 23.35 -4.93
C ALA A 185 13.37 23.33 -4.34
N ARG A 186 13.57 24.00 -3.22
CA ARG A 186 14.80 23.88 -2.41
C ARG A 186 14.64 22.69 -1.46
N VAL A 187 15.30 21.60 -1.81
CA VAL A 187 15.09 20.31 -1.14
C VAL A 187 16.16 20.05 -0.09
N THR A 188 15.73 19.71 1.11
CA THR A 188 16.56 19.13 2.16
C THR A 188 16.11 17.71 2.45
N LEU A 189 17.03 16.74 2.35
CA LEU A 189 16.78 15.33 2.66
C LEU A 189 17.35 14.98 4.03
N VAL A 190 16.51 14.43 4.92
CA VAL A 190 16.91 14.01 6.28
C VAL A 190 16.75 12.50 6.41
N HIS A 191 17.82 11.82 6.87
CA HIS A 191 17.79 10.37 7.06
C HIS A 191 18.58 9.94 8.30
N ARG A 192 17.99 9.02 9.08
CA ARG A 192 18.62 8.46 10.28
C ARG A 192 19.81 7.54 10.00
N GLY A 193 19.88 6.95 8.83
CA GLY A 193 21.01 6.12 8.39
C GLY A 193 22.13 6.93 7.77
N GLU A 194 23.21 6.25 7.38
CA GLU A 194 24.44 6.88 6.90
C GLU A 194 24.38 7.26 5.41
N HIS A 195 23.54 6.55 4.63
CA HIS A 195 23.53 6.66 3.17
C HIS A 195 22.13 6.46 2.61
N ILE A 196 21.94 6.81 1.35
CA ILE A 196 20.79 6.40 0.56
C ILE A 196 20.71 4.86 0.57
N SER A 197 19.54 4.32 0.82
CA SER A 197 19.33 2.87 0.95
C SER A 197 19.87 2.12 -0.28
N SER A 198 20.56 1.00 -0.04
CA SER A 198 20.98 0.09 -1.11
C SER A 198 19.83 -0.52 -1.91
N LYS A 199 18.60 -0.48 -1.34
CA LYS A 199 17.36 -0.96 -1.97
C LYS A 199 16.73 0.08 -2.92
N VAL A 200 17.27 1.29 -3.03
CA VAL A 200 16.84 2.25 -4.06
C VAL A 200 17.24 1.70 -5.43
N LYS A 201 16.31 1.76 -6.38
CA LYS A 201 16.48 1.23 -7.73
C LYS A 201 17.71 1.82 -8.42
N TYR A 202 18.45 0.99 -9.16
CA TYR A 202 19.74 1.34 -9.77
C TYR A 202 19.65 2.54 -10.74
N TRP A 203 18.51 2.81 -11.32
CA TRP A 203 18.31 3.98 -12.19
C TRP A 203 17.92 5.27 -11.45
N ILE A 204 17.56 5.19 -10.16
CA ILE A 204 17.23 6.34 -9.29
C ILE A 204 18.44 6.73 -8.46
N LYS A 205 19.13 5.72 -7.90
CA LYS A 205 20.17 5.91 -6.90
C LYS A 205 21.31 6.84 -7.38
N PRO A 206 21.91 6.68 -8.58
CA PRO A 206 22.96 7.58 -9.04
C PRO A 206 22.52 9.04 -9.14
N ASN A 207 21.27 9.28 -9.54
CA ASN A 207 20.74 10.63 -9.66
C ASN A 207 20.67 11.36 -8.31
N ILE A 208 20.07 10.73 -7.29
CA ILE A 208 19.96 11.37 -5.96
C ILE A 208 21.34 11.53 -5.31
N GLU A 209 22.24 10.54 -5.45
CA GLU A 209 23.60 10.62 -4.90
C GLU A 209 24.43 11.75 -5.57
N ASN A 210 24.28 11.94 -6.88
CA ASN A 210 24.94 13.03 -7.60
C ASN A 210 24.42 14.42 -7.15
N ARG A 211 23.10 14.59 -6.95
CA ARG A 211 22.53 15.86 -6.47
C ARG A 211 22.99 16.19 -5.03
N LEU A 212 23.03 15.17 -4.17
CA LEU A 212 23.57 15.32 -2.81
C LEU A 212 25.06 15.68 -2.82
N LYS A 213 25.88 15.01 -3.64
CA LYS A 213 27.30 15.28 -3.77
C LYS A 213 27.59 16.69 -4.33
N ALA A 214 26.78 17.14 -5.26
CA ALA A 214 26.90 18.49 -5.84
C ALA A 214 26.35 19.61 -4.92
N GLY A 215 25.71 19.26 -3.82
CA GLY A 215 25.05 20.22 -2.92
C GLY A 215 23.76 20.83 -3.46
N GLU A 216 23.24 20.27 -4.55
CA GLU A 216 21.98 20.72 -5.19
C GLU A 216 20.75 20.27 -4.38
N ILE A 217 20.89 19.17 -3.65
CA ILE A 217 19.98 18.73 -2.58
C ILE A 217 20.82 18.67 -1.31
N THR A 218 20.37 19.39 -0.28
CA THR A 218 21.07 19.35 1.03
C THR A 218 20.73 18.04 1.73
N GLY A 219 21.76 17.28 2.17
CA GLY A 219 21.56 16.00 2.84
C GLY A 219 22.02 16.02 4.31
N TYR A 220 21.13 15.61 5.22
CA TYR A 220 21.47 15.32 6.63
C TYR A 220 21.30 13.84 6.89
N PHE A 221 22.42 13.14 6.96
CA PHE A 221 22.49 11.72 7.31
C PHE A 221 22.83 11.52 8.79
N ARG A 222 22.58 10.31 9.34
CA ARG A 222 22.67 10.04 10.79
C ARG A 222 21.90 11.07 11.63
N SER A 223 20.80 11.57 11.06
CA SER A 223 20.04 12.70 11.59
C SER A 223 18.56 12.34 11.69
N HIS A 224 17.89 12.88 12.69
CA HIS A 224 16.47 12.66 12.87
C HIS A 224 15.78 13.95 13.34
N ILE A 225 14.51 14.09 12.92
CA ILE A 225 13.65 15.19 13.33
C ILE A 225 13.23 14.97 14.78
N THR A 226 13.22 16.02 15.56
CA THR A 226 12.75 16.02 16.97
C THR A 226 11.51 16.87 17.19
N GLU A 227 11.26 17.85 16.32
CA GLU A 227 10.09 18.72 16.40
C GLU A 227 9.78 19.34 15.03
N ILE A 228 8.51 19.53 14.72
CA ILE A 228 8.03 20.26 13.56
C ILE A 228 7.19 21.44 14.06
N SER A 229 7.56 22.65 13.66
CA SER A 229 6.86 23.90 13.97
C SER A 229 6.23 24.47 12.69
N PRO A 230 5.33 25.45 12.75
CA PRO A 230 4.67 25.99 11.53
C PRO A 230 5.62 26.41 10.42
N ASN A 231 6.78 26.96 10.72
CA ASN A 231 7.73 27.50 9.74
C ASN A 231 9.12 26.85 9.80
N SER A 232 9.30 25.80 10.59
CA SER A 232 10.62 25.17 10.75
C SER A 232 10.50 23.71 11.17
N VAL A 233 11.63 23.00 11.06
CA VAL A 233 11.86 21.69 11.69
C VAL A 233 13.15 21.75 12.51
N ARG A 234 13.12 21.10 13.67
CA ARG A 234 14.29 20.86 14.50
C ARG A 234 14.80 19.44 14.27
N LEU A 235 16.09 19.29 14.11
CA LEU A 235 16.72 17.99 13.93
C LEU A 235 18.00 17.88 14.74
N VAL A 236 18.33 16.67 15.12
CA VAL A 236 19.64 16.31 15.71
C VAL A 236 20.49 15.69 14.62
N THR A 237 21.70 16.21 14.48
CA THR A 237 22.74 15.77 13.55
C THR A 237 23.98 15.33 14.31
N PRO A 238 24.98 14.68 13.68
CA PRO A 238 26.26 14.39 14.31
C PRO A 238 27.02 15.64 14.83
N GLU A 239 26.78 16.79 14.21
CA GLU A 239 27.39 18.05 14.57
C GLU A 239 26.59 18.86 15.65
N GLY A 240 25.44 18.32 16.09
CA GLY A 240 24.55 18.94 17.07
C GLY A 240 23.17 19.27 16.53
N GLU A 241 22.41 20.01 17.33
CA GLU A 241 21.06 20.42 16.94
C GLU A 241 21.09 21.50 15.85
N LYS A 242 20.12 21.40 14.94
CA LYS A 242 19.87 22.38 13.87
C LYS A 242 18.39 22.69 13.76
N VAL A 243 18.09 23.92 13.34
CA VAL A 243 16.74 24.36 12.99
C VAL A 243 16.75 24.76 11.52
N LEU A 244 15.89 24.15 10.73
CA LEU A 244 15.73 24.45 9.31
C LEU A 244 14.40 25.15 9.08
N THR A 245 14.42 26.32 8.50
CA THR A 245 13.20 26.97 7.99
C THR A 245 12.64 26.13 6.83
N ASN A 246 11.33 25.92 6.79
CA ASN A 246 10.71 25.16 5.73
C ASN A 246 9.21 25.44 5.59
N ASP A 247 8.70 25.28 4.37
CA ASP A 247 7.28 25.43 4.04
C ASP A 247 6.53 24.10 4.15
N PHE A 248 7.16 22.98 3.70
CA PHE A 248 6.54 21.64 3.67
C PHE A 248 7.48 20.55 4.19
N VAL A 249 6.88 19.50 4.72
CA VAL A 249 7.58 18.29 5.17
C VAL A 249 6.95 17.07 4.53
N PHE A 250 7.72 16.26 3.83
CA PHE A 250 7.31 14.93 3.37
C PHE A 250 7.92 13.85 4.29
N ALA A 251 7.09 13.24 5.12
CA ALA A 251 7.48 12.13 6.00
C ALA A 251 7.34 10.80 5.25
N LEU A 252 8.28 10.50 4.33
CA LEU A 252 8.26 9.31 3.47
C LEU A 252 9.05 8.15 4.09
N VAL A 253 8.65 7.76 5.30
CA VAL A 253 9.32 6.74 6.12
C VAL A 253 8.73 5.34 5.98
N GLY A 254 7.88 5.16 4.98
CA GLY A 254 7.24 3.88 4.63
C GLY A 254 5.82 3.76 5.15
N TYR A 255 5.22 2.61 4.86
CA TYR A 255 3.84 2.27 5.22
C TYR A 255 3.79 0.89 5.84
N ARG A 256 2.71 0.56 6.52
CA ARG A 256 2.47 -0.73 7.17
C ARG A 256 1.04 -1.22 6.94
N PRO A 257 0.79 -2.53 7.01
CA PRO A 257 -0.57 -3.05 7.09
C PRO A 257 -1.32 -2.44 8.28
N ASP A 258 -2.64 -2.39 8.17
CA ASP A 258 -3.51 -2.05 9.29
C ASP A 258 -3.56 -3.24 10.27
N LEU A 259 -2.59 -3.25 11.20
CA LEU A 259 -2.44 -4.33 12.18
C LEU A 259 -3.62 -4.37 13.14
N GLU A 260 -4.17 -3.21 13.51
CA GLU A 260 -5.32 -3.11 14.40
C GLU A 260 -6.56 -3.74 13.77
N PHE A 261 -6.76 -3.54 12.46
CA PHE A 261 -7.82 -4.23 11.73
C PHE A 261 -7.60 -5.75 11.70
N LEU A 262 -6.37 -6.20 11.43
CA LEU A 262 -6.06 -7.63 11.42
C LEU A 262 -6.32 -8.28 12.79
N GLU A 263 -5.86 -7.68 13.88
CA GLU A 263 -6.10 -8.18 15.25
C GLU A 263 -7.58 -8.17 15.61
N ARG A 264 -8.29 -7.08 15.30
CA ARG A 264 -9.73 -6.95 15.54
C ARG A 264 -10.54 -7.99 14.77
N THR A 265 -10.07 -8.40 13.60
CA THR A 265 -10.67 -9.49 12.82
C THR A 265 -10.19 -10.87 13.23
N GLY A 266 -9.49 -11.00 14.36
CA GLY A 266 -9.06 -12.27 14.96
C GLY A 266 -7.85 -12.92 14.28
N ILE A 267 -7.04 -12.15 13.57
CA ILE A 267 -5.79 -12.63 12.96
C ILE A 267 -4.67 -12.55 13.97
N SER A 268 -4.07 -13.69 14.27
CA SER A 268 -2.90 -13.79 15.16
C SER A 268 -1.66 -13.29 14.43
N LEU A 269 -0.94 -12.35 15.07
CA LEU A 269 0.33 -11.82 14.58
C LEU A 269 1.48 -12.39 15.40
N ASP A 270 2.59 -12.68 14.75
CA ASP A 270 3.84 -13.03 15.43
C ASP A 270 4.37 -11.79 16.19
N PRO A 271 4.62 -11.89 17.51
CA PRO A 271 4.98 -10.71 18.31
C PRO A 271 6.29 -10.03 17.90
N ALA A 272 7.23 -10.77 17.31
CA ALA A 272 8.54 -10.25 16.94
C ALA A 272 8.55 -9.61 15.54
N THR A 273 7.83 -10.22 14.60
CA THR A 273 7.87 -9.83 13.18
C THR A 273 6.60 -9.12 12.71
N LEU A 274 5.53 -9.16 13.53
CA LEU A 274 4.18 -8.69 13.19
C LEU A 274 3.63 -9.32 11.91
N ARG A 275 4.12 -10.52 11.58
CA ARG A 275 3.60 -11.32 10.48
C ARG A 275 2.35 -12.08 10.92
N PRO A 276 1.30 -12.06 10.11
CA PRO A 276 0.18 -12.97 10.32
C PRO A 276 0.63 -14.44 10.23
N GLN A 277 0.12 -15.27 11.13
CA GLN A 277 0.33 -16.70 11.04
C GLN A 277 -0.56 -17.27 9.93
N THR A 278 0.07 -17.83 8.90
CA THR A 278 -0.62 -18.40 7.74
C THR A 278 0.00 -19.74 7.34
N ASP A 279 -0.84 -20.64 6.86
CA ASP A 279 -0.37 -21.83 6.15
C ASP A 279 0.29 -21.40 4.81
N LYS A 280 1.45 -21.95 4.49
CA LYS A 280 2.24 -21.54 3.31
C LYS A 280 1.63 -22.03 2.00
N HIS A 281 0.81 -23.08 2.03
CA HIS A 281 0.23 -23.71 0.84
C HIS A 281 -1.17 -23.20 0.53
N THR A 282 -1.93 -22.84 1.55
CA THR A 282 -3.32 -22.40 1.40
C THR A 282 -3.50 -20.89 1.64
N LEU A 283 -2.57 -20.25 2.34
CA LEU A 283 -2.66 -18.89 2.86
C LEU A 283 -3.83 -18.68 3.85
N GLU A 284 -4.37 -19.79 4.40
CA GLU A 284 -5.32 -19.72 5.49
C GLU A 284 -4.62 -19.25 6.77
N SER A 285 -5.26 -18.35 7.50
CA SER A 285 -4.75 -17.86 8.78
C SER A 285 -4.99 -18.89 9.90
N ALA A 286 -4.47 -18.62 11.10
CA ALA A 286 -4.80 -19.39 12.29
C ALA A 286 -6.32 -19.35 12.63
N ARG A 287 -7.07 -18.37 12.12
CA ARG A 287 -8.53 -18.34 12.17
C ARG A 287 -9.10 -19.10 10.99
N ASN A 288 -9.59 -20.32 11.23
CA ASN A 288 -10.13 -21.19 10.20
C ASN A 288 -11.17 -20.47 9.31
N GLY A 289 -11.08 -20.66 7.99
CA GLY A 289 -11.98 -20.04 7.01
C GLY A 289 -11.62 -18.60 6.63
N VAL A 290 -10.58 -18.02 7.26
CA VAL A 290 -10.07 -16.68 6.93
C VAL A 290 -8.69 -16.79 6.26
N TYR A 291 -8.58 -16.29 5.04
CA TYR A 291 -7.38 -16.31 4.21
C TYR A 291 -6.76 -14.92 4.10
N LEU A 292 -5.44 -14.87 3.92
CA LEU A 292 -4.72 -13.63 3.73
C LEU A 292 -4.07 -13.57 2.35
N ALA A 293 -4.23 -12.46 1.64
CA ALA A 293 -3.74 -12.32 0.28
C ALA A 293 -2.93 -11.02 0.08
N GLY A 294 -1.86 -11.12 -0.69
CA GLY A 294 -1.00 -9.99 -1.01
C GLY A 294 -0.02 -9.64 0.10
N VAL A 295 0.38 -8.38 0.11
CA VAL A 295 1.49 -7.89 0.96
C VAL A 295 1.27 -8.04 2.45
N ILE A 296 0.02 -8.09 2.93
CA ILE A 296 -0.28 -8.28 4.35
C ILE A 296 0.30 -9.58 4.92
N VAL A 297 0.49 -10.61 4.11
CA VAL A 297 1.12 -11.89 4.50
C VAL A 297 2.56 -11.70 4.96
N ALA A 298 3.24 -10.66 4.47
CA ALA A 298 4.62 -10.34 4.85
C ALA A 298 4.74 -9.47 6.11
N GLY A 299 3.62 -9.06 6.74
CA GLY A 299 3.61 -8.19 7.91
C GLY A 299 4.37 -6.89 7.64
N MET A 300 5.33 -6.55 8.52
CA MET A 300 6.13 -5.33 8.36
C MET A 300 7.19 -5.39 7.24
N HIS A 301 7.43 -6.56 6.64
CA HIS A 301 8.38 -6.74 5.53
C HIS A 301 7.74 -6.44 4.17
N THR A 302 7.17 -5.24 4.01
CA THR A 302 6.38 -4.81 2.84
C THR A 302 7.16 -4.81 1.51
N ASN A 303 8.45 -5.16 1.54
CA ASN A 303 9.31 -5.29 0.36
C ASN A 303 9.50 -6.74 -0.13
N GLU A 304 8.74 -7.70 0.40
CA GLU A 304 8.82 -9.12 -0.01
C GLU A 304 7.68 -9.50 -0.97
N ILE A 305 6.50 -8.91 -0.79
CA ILE A 305 5.33 -9.21 -1.62
C ILE A 305 4.86 -7.94 -2.33
N PHE A 306 4.78 -8.03 -3.64
CA PHE A 306 4.31 -7.00 -4.56
C PHE A 306 3.19 -7.56 -5.43
N ILE A 307 2.69 -6.80 -6.40
CA ILE A 307 1.69 -7.30 -7.36
C ILE A 307 2.24 -8.51 -8.12
N GLU A 308 3.51 -8.46 -8.52
CA GLU A 308 4.22 -9.44 -9.34
C GLU A 308 4.16 -10.87 -8.79
N ASN A 309 4.21 -11.04 -7.48
CA ASN A 309 4.14 -12.34 -6.81
C ASN A 309 2.82 -12.52 -6.05
N GLY A 310 2.25 -11.48 -5.47
CA GLY A 310 0.99 -11.54 -4.74
C GLY A 310 -0.22 -11.89 -5.61
N ARG A 311 -0.17 -11.61 -6.92
CA ARG A 311 -1.24 -11.96 -7.86
C ARG A 311 -1.53 -13.46 -7.94
N PHE A 312 -0.59 -14.32 -7.61
CA PHE A 312 -0.76 -15.78 -7.61
C PHE A 312 -1.46 -16.31 -6.35
N HIS A 313 -1.57 -15.49 -5.29
CA HIS A 313 -2.31 -15.88 -4.07
C HIS A 313 -3.78 -16.18 -4.37
N GLY A 314 -4.37 -15.50 -5.37
CA GLY A 314 -5.74 -15.76 -5.80
C GLY A 314 -5.98 -17.21 -6.21
N ALA A 315 -5.13 -17.77 -7.08
CA ALA A 315 -5.24 -19.16 -7.53
C ALA A 315 -5.03 -20.15 -6.39
N GLN A 316 -4.04 -19.90 -5.53
CA GLN A 316 -3.71 -20.73 -4.38
C GLN A 316 -4.88 -20.82 -3.39
N ILE A 317 -5.44 -19.68 -2.99
CA ILE A 317 -6.58 -19.60 -2.06
C ILE A 317 -7.84 -20.19 -2.67
N ALA A 318 -8.16 -19.84 -3.92
CA ALA A 318 -9.38 -20.31 -4.57
C ALA A 318 -9.37 -21.83 -4.79
N GLN A 319 -8.20 -22.43 -4.99
CA GLN A 319 -8.07 -23.90 -5.10
C GLN A 319 -8.44 -24.58 -3.77
N ASP A 320 -7.93 -24.09 -2.63
CA ASP A 320 -8.25 -24.66 -1.32
C ASP A 320 -9.72 -24.44 -0.95
N ILE A 321 -10.25 -23.22 -1.16
CA ILE A 321 -11.66 -22.92 -0.91
C ILE A 321 -12.58 -23.82 -1.74
N ALA A 322 -12.29 -24.02 -3.03
CA ALA A 322 -13.10 -24.89 -3.89
C ALA A 322 -13.09 -26.34 -3.42
N ALA A 323 -11.93 -26.84 -2.99
CA ALA A 323 -11.81 -28.19 -2.45
C ALA A 323 -12.63 -28.40 -1.16
N ARG A 324 -12.62 -27.41 -0.26
CA ARG A 324 -13.33 -27.50 1.03
C ARG A 324 -14.83 -27.24 0.95
N LEU A 325 -15.28 -26.44 -0.01
CA LEU A 325 -16.70 -26.16 -0.17
C LEU A 325 -17.44 -27.22 -1.00
N GLY A 326 -16.72 -28.17 -1.58
CA GLY A 326 -17.30 -29.18 -2.46
C GLY A 326 -17.70 -28.61 -3.83
N SER A 327 -18.03 -29.43 -4.77
CA SER A 327 -18.60 -29.01 -6.05
C SER A 327 -20.05 -28.58 -5.93
#